data_ec6b6c0e3c238afcbac921e30ae8ccb9
#
_entry.id   ec6b6c0e3c238afcbac921e30ae8ccb9
#
_cell.length_a   1.000
_cell.length_b   1.000
_cell.length_c   1.000
_cell.angle_alpha   90.00
_cell.angle_beta   90.00
_cell.angle_gamma   90.00
#
_symmetry.space_group_name_H-M   'P 1'
#
loop_
_entity.id
_entity.type
_entity.pdbx_description
1 polymer ?
#
loop_
_entity_poly.entity_id
_entity_poly.type
_entity_poly.pdbx_seq_one_letter_code
_entity_poly.pdbx_strand_id
1 'polypeptide(L)'
;MRRFMFTGLLLASVATPAVSQSSPDESAQGAVSVTIYNNNQALVQDVRSLNLPKGRSKQQFPDVSAQIRAETVTLSGPGIGIVEQNFDFDLLTPAKLMEKAVDQTVTLIRTNPATGAETRVRAEILAANGGVVMKIGNTIEVLRDDGLPVRVIFDRVPPNLRARPTLSITLESTGGQVPASLSYLTPGLGWKADYVTLFDDARQTIDVQGWITLTNNSGTDYNNAKTLLVAGRRSPTLSRNRLGFSM
;
A
#
# COMPACT_ATOMS: atom_id res chain seq x y z
N MET A 1 -25.78 72.12 17.93
CA MET A 1 -25.73 70.76 18.47
C MET A 1 -25.96 69.77 17.34
N ARG A 2 -24.91 69.17 16.77
CA ARG A 2 -24.99 68.15 15.69
C ARG A 2 -24.60 66.79 16.29
N ARG A 3 -25.54 65.85 16.39
CA ARG A 3 -25.31 64.48 16.83
C ARG A 3 -24.83 63.68 15.61
N PHE A 4 -23.62 63.16 15.66
CA PHE A 4 -23.12 62.15 14.73
C PHE A 4 -23.50 60.75 15.25
N MET A 5 -24.27 60.03 14.43
CA MET A 5 -24.64 58.64 14.63
C MET A 5 -23.58 57.77 13.94
N PHE A 6 -22.76 57.01 14.73
CA PHE A 6 -21.83 56.02 14.19
C PHE A 6 -22.58 54.69 14.05
N THR A 7 -22.75 54.25 12.81
CA THR A 7 -23.29 52.95 12.48
C THR A 7 -22.10 51.98 12.40
N GLY A 8 -21.97 51.11 13.39
CA GLY A 8 -20.94 50.05 13.40
C GLY A 8 -21.35 48.89 12.47
N LEU A 9 -20.55 48.61 11.45
CA LEU A 9 -20.69 47.46 10.56
C LEU A 9 -20.01 46.24 11.19
N LEU A 10 -20.82 45.29 11.67
CA LEU A 10 -20.32 43.99 12.11
C LEU A 10 -19.96 43.15 10.90
N LEU A 11 -18.66 42.90 10.65
CA LEU A 11 -18.18 41.88 9.74
C LEU A 11 -18.27 40.52 10.45
N ALA A 12 -19.22 39.68 10.04
CA ALA A 12 -19.25 38.28 10.40
C ALA A 12 -18.25 37.53 9.55
N SER A 13 -17.12 37.10 10.15
CA SER A 13 -16.17 36.19 9.51
C SER A 13 -16.75 34.77 9.47
N VAL A 14 -17.09 34.29 8.28
CA VAL A 14 -17.45 32.90 8.04
C VAL A 14 -16.17 32.07 8.07
N ALA A 15 -15.98 31.29 9.13
CA ALA A 15 -14.91 30.31 9.20
C ALA A 15 -15.29 29.13 8.31
N THR A 16 -14.65 28.99 7.14
CA THR A 16 -14.70 27.79 6.32
C THR A 16 -13.95 26.67 7.03
N PRO A 17 -14.53 25.46 7.20
CA PRO A 17 -13.78 24.33 7.75
C PRO A 17 -12.64 24.01 6.77
N ALA A 18 -11.40 24.09 7.27
CA ALA A 18 -10.23 23.62 6.56
C ALA A 18 -10.34 22.09 6.43
N VAL A 19 -10.60 21.60 5.22
CA VAL A 19 -10.43 20.19 4.89
C VAL A 19 -8.92 19.95 4.97
N SER A 20 -8.48 19.24 6.01
CA SER A 20 -7.10 18.78 6.14
C SER A 20 -6.81 17.83 4.97
N GLN A 21 -6.12 18.34 3.94
CA GLN A 21 -5.52 17.49 2.93
C GLN A 21 -4.30 16.85 3.57
N SER A 22 -4.37 15.54 3.80
CA SER A 22 -3.19 14.76 4.18
C SER A 22 -2.13 14.91 3.08
N SER A 23 -0.90 15.24 3.47
CA SER A 23 0.22 15.30 2.55
C SER A 23 0.38 13.94 1.86
N PRO A 24 0.82 13.89 0.57
CA PRO A 24 1.04 12.64 -0.16
C PRO A 24 2.01 11.67 0.52
N ASP A 25 2.85 12.16 1.42
CA ASP A 25 3.90 11.41 2.13
C ASP A 25 3.46 10.90 3.51
N GLU A 26 2.26 11.24 3.99
CA GLU A 26 1.79 10.76 5.29
C GLU A 26 1.20 9.36 5.15
N SER A 27 1.76 8.41 5.91
CA SER A 27 1.25 7.03 5.95
C SER A 27 -0.14 7.01 6.55
N ALA A 28 -1.05 6.25 5.93
CA ALA A 28 -2.39 6.02 6.46
C ALA A 28 -2.44 4.94 7.56
N GLN A 29 -1.28 4.37 7.92
CA GLN A 29 -1.15 3.42 9.02
C GLN A 29 -1.40 4.12 10.37
N GLY A 30 -1.92 3.35 11.32
CA GLY A 30 -2.09 3.79 12.70
C GLY A 30 -0.93 3.33 13.59
N ALA A 31 -1.24 2.76 14.75
CA ALA A 31 -0.24 2.17 15.63
C ALA A 31 0.17 0.79 15.13
N VAL A 32 1.35 0.69 14.52
CA VAL A 32 1.84 -0.53 13.88
C VAL A 32 2.71 -1.35 14.83
N SER A 33 2.51 -2.66 14.82
CA SER A 33 3.39 -3.66 15.42
C SER A 33 3.75 -4.72 14.39
N VAL A 34 5.03 -5.09 14.30
CA VAL A 34 5.53 -6.07 13.34
C VAL A 34 6.30 -7.17 14.07
N THR A 35 5.84 -8.41 13.92
CA THR A 35 6.58 -9.59 14.40
C THR A 35 7.25 -10.24 13.19
N ILE A 36 8.59 -10.23 13.15
CA ILE A 36 9.38 -10.75 12.04
C ILE A 36 9.95 -12.12 12.43
N TYR A 37 9.61 -13.12 11.64
CA TYR A 37 10.14 -14.48 11.76
C TYR A 37 11.37 -14.69 10.86
N ASN A 38 12.18 -15.70 11.17
CA ASN A 38 13.42 -15.97 10.42
C ASN A 38 13.23 -16.68 9.07
N ASN A 39 11.99 -16.89 8.63
CA ASN A 39 11.63 -17.63 7.42
C ASN A 39 10.98 -16.72 6.35
N ASN A 40 11.41 -15.47 6.22
CA ASN A 40 10.84 -14.50 5.30
C ASN A 40 9.32 -14.30 5.49
N GLN A 41 8.87 -14.25 6.73
CA GLN A 41 7.46 -14.03 7.08
C GLN A 41 7.36 -13.08 8.25
N ALA A 42 6.37 -12.20 8.20
CA ALA A 42 6.03 -11.32 9.31
C ALA A 42 4.53 -11.29 9.55
N LEU A 43 4.15 -11.08 10.81
CA LEU A 43 2.81 -10.69 11.23
C LEU A 43 2.81 -9.18 11.43
N VAL A 44 1.97 -8.49 10.69
CA VAL A 44 1.72 -7.05 10.84
C VAL A 44 0.39 -6.87 11.56
N GLN A 45 0.37 -5.99 12.55
CA GLN A 45 -0.83 -5.53 13.25
C GLN A 45 -0.86 -4.01 13.18
N ASP A 46 -1.95 -3.45 12.71
CA ASP A 46 -2.12 -2.03 12.47
C ASP A 46 -3.46 -1.58 13.08
N VAL A 47 -3.38 -0.76 14.12
CA VAL A 47 -4.56 -0.25 14.84
C VAL A 47 -4.89 1.15 14.35
N ARG A 48 -5.99 1.28 13.63
CA ARG A 48 -6.49 2.54 13.06
C ARG A 48 -7.78 2.98 13.74
N SER A 49 -7.97 4.29 13.86
CA SER A 49 -9.27 4.85 14.24
C SER A 49 -10.09 5.09 12.99
N LEU A 50 -11.18 4.35 12.82
CA LEU A 50 -12.07 4.42 11.67
C LEU A 50 -13.35 5.19 12.03
N ASN A 51 -13.79 6.08 11.13
CA ASN A 51 -15.11 6.69 11.22
C ASN A 51 -16.06 5.94 10.28
N LEU A 52 -16.89 5.06 10.83
CA LEU A 52 -17.71 4.14 10.07
C LEU A 52 -19.18 4.58 10.04
N PRO A 53 -19.85 4.52 8.88
CA PRO A 53 -21.30 4.64 8.81
C PRO A 53 -21.95 3.41 9.44
N LYS A 54 -23.18 3.56 9.93
CA LYS A 54 -23.99 2.41 10.35
C LYS A 54 -24.39 1.59 9.15
N GLY A 55 -24.33 0.26 9.28
CA GLY A 55 -24.67 -0.71 8.24
C GLY A 55 -23.47 -1.07 7.37
N ARG A 56 -23.74 -1.49 6.14
CA ARG A 56 -22.75 -2.03 5.22
C ARG A 56 -21.98 -0.91 4.51
N SER A 57 -20.65 -0.98 4.55
CA SER A 57 -19.78 -0.03 3.86
C SER A 57 -18.48 -0.67 3.39
N LYS A 58 -17.90 -0.12 2.31
CA LYS A 58 -16.57 -0.50 1.82
C LYS A 58 -15.54 0.46 2.40
N GLN A 59 -14.56 -0.08 3.14
CA GLN A 59 -13.44 0.66 3.70
C GLN A 59 -12.14 0.31 2.98
N GLN A 60 -11.28 1.30 2.82
CA GLN A 60 -9.97 1.14 2.19
C GLN A 60 -8.88 1.27 3.26
N PHE A 61 -7.94 0.34 3.22
CA PHE A 61 -6.75 0.32 4.07
C PHE A 61 -5.51 0.45 3.17
N PRO A 62 -5.11 1.67 2.80
CA PRO A 62 -3.88 1.89 2.06
C PRO A 62 -2.66 1.63 2.96
N ASP A 63 -1.48 1.55 2.33
CA ASP A 63 -0.18 1.33 3.00
C ASP A 63 -0.06 -0.03 3.70
N VAL A 64 -0.78 -1.04 3.23
CA VAL A 64 -0.53 -2.42 3.60
C VAL A 64 0.64 -2.98 2.77
N SER A 65 1.20 -4.12 3.17
CA SER A 65 2.25 -4.76 2.38
C SER A 65 1.79 -5.06 0.94
N ALA A 66 2.63 -4.78 -0.05
CA ALA A 66 2.39 -5.18 -1.43
C ALA A 66 2.39 -6.72 -1.62
N GLN A 67 2.96 -7.45 -0.65
CA GLN A 67 3.04 -8.91 -0.63
C GLN A 67 2.08 -9.52 0.41
N ILE A 68 1.06 -8.78 0.85
CA ILE A 68 0.07 -9.27 1.83
C ILE A 68 -0.56 -10.58 1.38
N ARG A 69 -0.71 -11.51 2.32
CA ARG A 69 -1.51 -12.71 2.13
C ARG A 69 -2.96 -12.40 2.49
N ALA A 70 -3.76 -12.07 1.50
CA ALA A 70 -5.13 -11.60 1.69
C ALA A 70 -6.00 -12.60 2.49
N GLU A 71 -5.73 -13.88 2.34
CA GLU A 71 -6.41 -14.97 3.06
C GLU A 71 -6.13 -14.99 4.57
N THR A 72 -5.08 -14.29 5.01
CA THR A 72 -4.70 -14.21 6.43
C THR A 72 -5.20 -12.95 7.12
N VAL A 73 -5.87 -12.08 6.37
CA VAL A 73 -6.36 -10.81 6.90
C VAL A 73 -7.45 -11.04 7.94
N THR A 74 -7.28 -10.39 9.06
CA THR A 74 -8.31 -10.26 10.09
C THR A 74 -8.49 -8.80 10.44
N LEU A 75 -9.74 -8.38 10.61
CA LEU A 75 -10.09 -7.06 11.11
C LEU A 75 -10.99 -7.25 12.34
N SER A 76 -10.60 -6.67 13.44
CA SER A 76 -11.37 -6.72 14.69
C SER A 76 -11.59 -5.33 15.25
N GLY A 77 -12.75 -5.12 15.83
CA GLY A 77 -13.13 -3.88 16.50
C GLY A 77 -14.54 -3.95 17.05
N PRO A 78 -14.91 -3.09 18.00
CA PRO A 78 -16.26 -3.04 18.55
C PRO A 78 -17.29 -2.77 17.46
N GLY A 79 -18.30 -3.63 17.32
CA GLY A 79 -19.40 -3.45 16.37
C GLY A 79 -19.00 -3.55 14.90
N ILE A 80 -17.90 -4.24 14.58
CA ILE A 80 -17.44 -4.47 13.21
C ILE A 80 -17.52 -5.95 12.87
N GLY A 81 -18.11 -6.27 11.70
CA GLY A 81 -18.09 -7.60 11.09
C GLY A 81 -17.59 -7.53 9.66
N ILE A 82 -16.67 -8.43 9.26
CA ILE A 82 -16.21 -8.52 7.86
C ILE A 82 -17.28 -9.25 7.05
N VAL A 83 -17.67 -8.67 5.92
CA VAL A 83 -18.57 -9.30 4.94
C VAL A 83 -17.77 -9.85 3.76
N GLU A 84 -16.79 -9.05 3.27
CA GLU A 84 -15.98 -9.39 2.11
C GLU A 84 -14.65 -8.64 2.21
N GLN A 85 -13.58 -9.27 1.73
CA GLN A 85 -12.27 -8.63 1.62
C GLN A 85 -11.68 -8.82 0.23
N ASN A 86 -11.16 -7.74 -0.35
CA ASN A 86 -10.47 -7.72 -1.63
C ASN A 86 -9.15 -6.97 -1.50
N PHE A 87 -8.10 -7.54 -2.04
CA PHE A 87 -6.82 -6.86 -2.14
C PHE A 87 -6.68 -6.23 -3.53
N ASP A 88 -6.71 -4.89 -3.60
CA ASP A 88 -6.52 -4.13 -4.82
C ASP A 88 -5.01 -4.02 -5.10
N PHE A 89 -4.49 -4.99 -5.85
CA PHE A 89 -3.05 -5.17 -6.08
C PHE A 89 -2.49 -4.35 -7.25
N ASP A 90 -3.35 -3.78 -8.08
CA ASP A 90 -2.92 -3.04 -9.26
C ASP A 90 -2.30 -1.69 -8.88
N LEU A 91 -0.99 -1.70 -8.63
CA LEU A 91 -0.24 -0.48 -8.38
C LEU A 91 -0.11 0.35 -9.65
N LEU A 92 -0.16 1.67 -9.48
CA LEU A 92 0.03 2.65 -10.54
C LEU A 92 1.50 2.61 -11.00
N THR A 93 1.76 1.80 -12.02
CA THR A 93 3.05 1.73 -12.70
C THR A 93 2.87 2.03 -14.19
N PRO A 94 3.92 2.45 -14.92
CA PRO A 94 3.81 2.67 -16.36
C PRO A 94 3.30 1.42 -17.11
N ALA A 95 3.76 0.23 -16.72
CA ALA A 95 3.32 -1.04 -17.31
C ALA A 95 1.83 -1.30 -17.06
N LYS A 96 1.36 -1.09 -15.82
CA LYS A 96 -0.05 -1.26 -15.48
C LYS A 96 -0.96 -0.21 -16.11
N LEU A 97 -0.48 1.03 -16.29
CA LEU A 97 -1.20 2.04 -17.06
C LEU A 97 -1.43 1.56 -18.50
N MET A 98 -0.40 1.04 -19.15
CA MET A 98 -0.52 0.49 -20.50
C MET A 98 -1.45 -0.72 -20.59
N GLU A 99 -1.32 -1.66 -19.64
CA GLU A 99 -2.18 -2.85 -19.56
C GLU A 99 -3.66 -2.50 -19.42
N LYS A 100 -3.98 -1.55 -18.53
CA LYS A 100 -5.37 -1.09 -18.30
C LYS A 100 -5.89 -0.15 -19.38
N ALA A 101 -5.04 0.32 -20.28
CA ALA A 101 -5.42 1.15 -21.40
C ALA A 101 -5.64 0.35 -22.71
N VAL A 102 -5.58 -0.98 -22.68
CA VAL A 102 -5.99 -1.81 -23.81
C VAL A 102 -7.43 -1.50 -24.17
N ASP A 103 -7.73 -1.39 -25.47
CA ASP A 103 -8.99 -0.95 -26.06
C ASP A 103 -9.34 0.53 -25.77
N GLN A 104 -8.38 1.33 -25.27
CA GLN A 104 -8.57 2.76 -25.03
C GLN A 104 -7.66 3.58 -25.94
N THR A 105 -8.10 4.82 -26.19
CA THR A 105 -7.33 5.79 -26.98
C THR A 105 -6.49 6.66 -26.04
N VAL A 106 -5.19 6.75 -26.36
CA VAL A 106 -4.20 7.59 -25.67
C VAL A 106 -3.64 8.63 -26.64
N THR A 107 -2.90 9.61 -26.11
CA THR A 107 -2.14 10.55 -26.93
C THR A 107 -0.67 10.14 -26.96
N LEU A 108 -0.16 9.85 -28.14
CA LEU A 108 1.26 9.59 -28.38
C LEU A 108 1.95 10.90 -28.80
N ILE A 109 3.02 11.25 -28.11
CA ILE A 109 3.87 12.40 -28.46
C ILE A 109 5.21 11.84 -28.92
N ARG A 110 5.58 12.20 -30.15
CA ARG A 110 6.88 11.89 -30.75
C ARG A 110 7.67 13.18 -30.88
N THR A 111 8.90 13.18 -30.38
CA THR A 111 9.79 14.31 -30.46
C THR A 111 10.85 14.02 -31.51
N ASN A 112 11.01 14.92 -32.48
CA ASN A 112 12.09 14.83 -33.46
C ASN A 112 13.41 15.14 -32.75
N PRO A 113 14.37 14.20 -32.69
CA PRO A 113 15.61 14.39 -31.93
C PRO A 113 16.53 15.47 -32.50
N ALA A 114 16.41 15.80 -33.81
CA ALA A 114 17.22 16.81 -34.45
C ALA A 114 16.70 18.24 -34.26
N THR A 115 15.38 18.40 -34.15
CA THR A 115 14.74 19.73 -34.11
C THR A 115 14.03 20.04 -32.80
N GLY A 116 13.78 19.02 -31.96
CA GLY A 116 12.95 19.14 -30.76
C GLY A 116 11.46 19.29 -31.03
N ALA A 117 11.03 19.27 -32.30
CA ALA A 117 9.63 19.43 -32.67
C ALA A 117 8.80 18.23 -32.18
N GLU A 118 7.66 18.52 -31.56
CA GLU A 118 6.71 17.49 -31.07
C GLU A 118 5.58 17.27 -32.06
N THR A 119 5.27 16.01 -32.32
CA THR A 119 4.07 15.60 -33.07
C THR A 119 3.15 14.81 -32.14
N ARG A 120 1.87 15.16 -32.10
CA ARG A 120 0.84 14.50 -31.29
C ARG A 120 -0.11 13.72 -32.19
N VAL A 121 -0.30 12.45 -31.88
CA VAL A 121 -1.23 11.57 -32.59
C VAL A 121 -2.10 10.80 -31.60
N ARG A 122 -3.34 10.50 -31.99
CA ARG A 122 -4.21 9.62 -31.21
C ARG A 122 -3.91 8.19 -31.59
N ALA A 123 -3.73 7.33 -30.60
CA ALA A 123 -3.42 5.91 -30.77
C ALA A 123 -4.34 5.08 -29.89
N GLU A 124 -4.87 4.01 -30.42
CA GLU A 124 -5.62 2.99 -29.66
C GLU A 124 -4.65 1.89 -29.26
N ILE A 125 -4.61 1.53 -27.97
CA ILE A 125 -3.75 0.44 -27.49
C ILE A 125 -4.48 -0.88 -27.74
N LEU A 126 -3.87 -1.74 -28.56
CA LEU A 126 -4.44 -3.06 -28.89
C LEU A 126 -3.93 -4.16 -27.95
N ALA A 127 -2.70 -4.07 -27.46
CA ALA A 127 -2.10 -5.02 -26.54
C ALA A 127 -0.95 -4.40 -25.76
N ALA A 128 -0.69 -4.91 -24.54
CA ALA A 128 0.43 -4.50 -23.67
C ALA A 128 1.11 -5.71 -22.99
N ASN A 129 1.35 -6.79 -23.73
CA ASN A 129 1.90 -8.05 -23.23
C ASN A 129 3.38 -8.20 -23.64
N GLY A 130 4.31 -7.74 -22.80
CA GLY A 130 5.75 -7.78 -23.10
C GLY A 130 6.21 -6.79 -24.18
N GLY A 131 5.36 -5.86 -24.56
CA GLY A 131 5.51 -4.78 -25.53
C GLY A 131 4.16 -4.15 -25.76
N VAL A 132 4.12 -2.98 -26.39
CA VAL A 132 2.87 -2.26 -26.66
C VAL A 132 2.59 -2.24 -28.13
N VAL A 133 1.43 -2.77 -28.53
CA VAL A 133 0.91 -2.72 -29.90
C VAL A 133 -0.23 -1.70 -29.93
N MET A 134 -0.19 -0.78 -30.88
CA MET A 134 -1.18 0.28 -31.01
C MET A 134 -1.62 0.48 -32.44
N LYS A 135 -2.84 1.02 -32.61
CA LYS A 135 -3.39 1.42 -33.88
C LYS A 135 -3.37 2.94 -34.00
N ILE A 136 -2.78 3.43 -35.06
CA ILE A 136 -2.73 4.86 -35.40
C ILE A 136 -3.36 5.05 -36.78
N GLY A 137 -4.54 5.65 -36.83
CA GLY A 137 -5.32 5.70 -38.07
C GLY A 137 -5.65 4.31 -38.60
N ASN A 138 -5.13 3.93 -39.75
CA ASN A 138 -5.33 2.62 -40.35
C ASN A 138 -4.11 1.68 -40.24
N THR A 139 -3.06 2.11 -39.53
CA THR A 139 -1.83 1.33 -39.37
C THR A 139 -1.70 0.75 -37.97
N ILE A 140 -1.09 -0.42 -37.87
CA ILE A 140 -0.71 -1.04 -36.62
C ILE A 140 0.77 -0.80 -36.39
N GLU A 141 1.13 -0.27 -35.24
CA GLU A 141 2.49 0.00 -34.86
C GLU A 141 2.84 -0.70 -33.53
N VAL A 142 4.09 -1.12 -33.41
CA VAL A 142 4.66 -1.59 -32.15
C VAL A 142 5.42 -0.43 -31.53
N LEU A 143 5.08 -0.04 -30.30
CA LEU A 143 5.86 0.93 -29.55
C LEU A 143 7.22 0.31 -29.24
N ARG A 144 8.27 0.83 -29.88
CA ARG A 144 9.63 0.32 -29.76
C ARG A 144 10.38 1.14 -28.71
N ASP A 145 11.25 0.46 -27.99
CA ASP A 145 12.25 1.07 -27.09
C ASP A 145 13.59 1.17 -27.87
N ASP A 146 13.58 2.00 -28.91
CA ASP A 146 14.74 2.21 -29.79
C ASP A 146 15.52 3.51 -29.45
N GLY A 147 15.25 4.07 -28.28
CA GLY A 147 15.89 5.29 -27.80
C GLY A 147 15.35 6.57 -28.42
N LEU A 148 14.36 6.49 -29.33
CA LEU A 148 13.67 7.68 -29.82
C LEU A 148 12.70 8.21 -28.76
N PRO A 149 12.67 9.53 -28.49
CA PRO A 149 11.85 10.10 -27.44
C PRO A 149 10.37 10.02 -27.81
N VAL A 150 9.68 9.06 -27.20
CA VAL A 150 8.23 8.87 -27.30
C VAL A 150 7.62 8.94 -25.91
N ARG A 151 6.54 9.72 -25.77
CA ARG A 151 5.76 9.79 -24.54
C ARG A 151 4.32 9.39 -24.80
N VAL A 152 3.75 8.59 -23.91
CA VAL A 152 2.34 8.24 -23.94
C VAL A 152 1.62 9.03 -22.86
N ILE A 153 0.59 9.76 -23.22
CA ILE A 153 -0.22 10.58 -22.31
C ILE A 153 -1.60 9.95 -22.17
N PHE A 154 -1.97 9.68 -20.93
CA PHE A 154 -3.27 9.17 -20.54
C PHE A 154 -4.15 10.32 -20.08
N ASP A 155 -5.38 10.37 -20.54
CA ASP A 155 -6.33 11.43 -20.17
C ASP A 155 -6.77 11.32 -18.70
N ARG A 156 -6.70 10.11 -18.13
CA ARG A 156 -7.04 9.82 -16.73
C ARG A 156 -6.35 8.57 -16.22
N VAL A 157 -6.22 8.46 -14.91
CA VAL A 157 -5.79 7.22 -14.25
C VAL A 157 -6.98 6.25 -14.21
N PRO A 158 -6.83 5.01 -14.66
CA PRO A 158 -7.87 3.99 -14.51
C PRO A 158 -8.29 3.82 -13.04
N PRO A 159 -9.60 3.64 -12.75
CA PRO A 159 -10.13 3.68 -11.39
C PRO A 159 -9.61 2.55 -10.48
N ASN A 160 -9.10 1.47 -11.08
CA ASN A 160 -8.60 0.30 -10.35
C ASN A 160 -7.11 0.38 -10.00
N LEU A 161 -6.38 1.38 -10.52
CA LEU A 161 -4.98 1.59 -10.18
C LEU A 161 -4.84 2.43 -8.90
N ARG A 162 -3.97 2.00 -8.01
CA ARG A 162 -3.68 2.66 -6.74
C ARG A 162 -2.23 3.11 -6.67
N ALA A 163 -1.99 4.29 -6.13
CA ALA A 163 -0.62 4.78 -5.90
C ALA A 163 0.11 3.94 -4.83
N ARG A 164 -0.64 3.32 -3.92
CA ARG A 164 -0.12 2.51 -2.81
C ARG A 164 -0.90 1.19 -2.70
N PRO A 165 -0.26 0.09 -2.22
CA PRO A 165 -0.95 -1.16 -1.95
C PRO A 165 -2.14 -0.90 -1.03
N THR A 166 -3.33 -1.32 -1.44
CA THR A 166 -4.58 -1.02 -0.74
C THR A 166 -5.41 -2.30 -0.56
N LEU A 167 -5.79 -2.56 0.68
CA LEU A 167 -6.76 -3.59 1.02
C LEU A 167 -8.14 -2.94 1.10
N SER A 168 -9.12 -3.48 0.39
CA SER A 168 -10.52 -3.06 0.45
C SER A 168 -11.34 -4.10 1.21
N ILE A 169 -12.02 -3.69 2.27
CA ILE A 169 -12.87 -4.56 3.09
C ILE A 169 -14.29 -4.01 3.07
N THR A 170 -15.26 -4.84 2.68
CA THR A 170 -16.67 -4.57 2.91
C THR A 170 -17.03 -5.09 4.30
N LEU A 171 -17.51 -4.21 5.14
CA LEU A 171 -17.85 -4.50 6.53
C LEU A 171 -19.27 -4.07 6.88
N GLU A 172 -19.82 -4.69 7.90
CA GLU A 172 -21.03 -4.27 8.61
C GLU A 172 -20.61 -3.60 9.91
N SER A 173 -21.20 -2.44 10.21
CA SER A 173 -20.85 -1.64 11.39
C SER A 173 -22.06 -1.09 12.11
N THR A 174 -21.94 -0.95 13.43
CA THR A 174 -22.93 -0.20 14.24
C THR A 174 -22.82 1.31 14.09
N GLY A 175 -21.76 1.79 13.44
CA GLY A 175 -21.47 3.20 13.17
C GLY A 175 -20.66 3.89 14.27
N GLY A 176 -20.09 5.05 13.92
CA GLY A 176 -19.29 5.88 14.82
C GLY A 176 -17.79 5.73 14.64
N GLN A 177 -17.02 6.38 15.51
CA GLN A 177 -15.57 6.29 15.56
C GLN A 177 -15.15 5.04 16.34
N VAL A 178 -14.46 4.12 15.68
CA VAL A 178 -14.15 2.80 16.23
C VAL A 178 -12.66 2.50 16.05
N PRO A 179 -11.96 2.05 17.12
CA PRO A 179 -10.62 1.49 16.96
C PRO A 179 -10.74 0.14 16.26
N ALA A 180 -10.07 -0.01 15.12
CA ALA A 180 -10.04 -1.23 14.33
C ALA A 180 -8.61 -1.76 14.24
N SER A 181 -8.41 -3.01 14.62
CA SER A 181 -7.12 -3.72 14.51
C SER A 181 -7.13 -4.58 13.26
N LEU A 182 -6.34 -4.20 12.27
CA LEU A 182 -6.05 -4.96 11.07
C LEU A 182 -4.82 -5.83 11.32
N SER A 183 -4.90 -7.13 11.08
CA SER A 183 -3.76 -8.04 11.20
C SER A 183 -3.64 -8.91 9.95
N TYR A 184 -2.42 -9.14 9.48
CA TYR A 184 -2.15 -9.96 8.31
C TYR A 184 -0.73 -10.52 8.30
N LEU A 185 -0.52 -11.61 7.56
CA LEU A 185 0.79 -12.15 7.27
C LEU A 185 1.31 -11.62 5.94
N THR A 186 2.63 -11.36 5.89
CA THR A 186 3.31 -10.95 4.68
C THR A 186 4.72 -11.55 4.61
N PRO A 187 5.20 -11.97 3.44
CA PRO A 187 6.63 -12.13 3.18
C PRO A 187 7.30 -10.77 2.95
N GLY A 188 8.60 -10.78 2.68
CA GLY A 188 9.37 -9.58 2.35
C GLY A 188 10.02 -8.90 3.55
N LEU A 189 9.77 -9.38 4.77
CA LEU A 189 10.45 -8.94 5.98
C LEU A 189 11.32 -10.05 6.52
N GLY A 190 12.55 -9.72 6.88
CA GLY A 190 13.51 -10.66 7.41
C GLY A 190 14.47 -10.00 8.39
N TRP A 191 15.18 -10.84 9.14
CA TRP A 191 16.23 -10.41 10.05
C TRP A 191 17.32 -11.46 10.16
N LYS A 192 18.51 -11.02 10.48
CA LYS A 192 19.64 -11.87 10.91
C LYS A 192 20.39 -11.20 12.04
N ALA A 193 21.02 -12.01 12.86
CA ALA A 193 21.92 -11.55 13.91
C ALA A 193 23.33 -12.11 13.64
N ASP A 194 24.30 -11.23 13.68
CA ASP A 194 25.72 -11.56 13.59
C ASP A 194 26.38 -11.22 14.92
N TYR A 195 27.28 -12.10 15.40
CA TYR A 195 27.95 -11.95 16.68
C TYR A 195 29.46 -12.02 16.51
N VAL A 196 30.18 -11.19 17.24
CA VAL A 196 31.63 -11.30 17.46
C VAL A 196 31.87 -11.59 18.93
N THR A 197 32.68 -12.59 19.16
CA THR A 197 33.03 -13.04 20.52
C THR A 197 34.56 -12.90 20.72
N LEU A 198 34.95 -12.17 21.74
CA LEU A 198 36.35 -12.05 22.16
C LEU A 198 36.53 -12.78 23.50
N PHE A 199 37.45 -13.75 23.51
CA PHE A 199 37.82 -14.47 24.72
C PHE A 199 39.09 -13.88 25.30
N ASP A 200 39.07 -13.50 26.57
CA ASP A 200 40.26 -13.08 27.34
C ASP A 200 40.67 -14.26 28.23
N ASP A 201 41.73 -14.95 27.82
CA ASP A 201 42.23 -16.13 28.54
C ASP A 201 42.79 -15.76 29.92
N ALA A 202 43.42 -14.61 30.07
CA ALA A 202 44.00 -14.18 31.35
C ALA A 202 42.93 -13.86 32.41
N ARG A 203 41.78 -13.36 31.98
CA ARG A 203 40.65 -13.01 32.86
C ARG A 203 39.54 -14.05 32.86
N GLN A 204 39.66 -15.09 31.99
CA GLN A 204 38.64 -16.14 31.81
C GLN A 204 37.24 -15.53 31.54
N THR A 205 37.18 -14.45 30.72
CA THR A 205 35.95 -13.75 30.36
C THR A 205 35.71 -13.76 28.86
N ILE A 206 34.45 -13.71 28.48
CA ILE A 206 34.03 -13.58 27.08
C ILE A 206 33.27 -12.23 26.92
N ASP A 207 33.74 -11.43 25.97
CA ASP A 207 32.98 -10.26 25.50
C ASP A 207 32.25 -10.64 24.24
N VAL A 208 30.93 -10.34 24.18
CA VAL A 208 30.04 -10.67 23.05
C VAL A 208 29.41 -9.41 22.53
N GLN A 209 29.68 -9.11 21.26
CA GLN A 209 29.03 -8.03 20.54
C GLN A 209 28.11 -8.60 19.46
N GLY A 210 26.90 -8.08 19.34
CA GLY A 210 25.92 -8.54 18.36
C GLY A 210 25.33 -7.40 17.54
N TRP A 211 25.07 -7.68 16.27
CA TRP A 211 24.35 -6.78 15.36
C TRP A 211 23.12 -7.46 14.80
N ILE A 212 22.04 -6.71 14.65
CA ILE A 212 20.83 -7.18 14.00
C ILE A 212 20.66 -6.40 12.70
N THR A 213 20.59 -7.14 11.59
CA THR A 213 20.25 -6.58 10.28
C THR A 213 18.81 -6.87 9.98
N LEU A 214 18.01 -5.83 9.71
CA LEU A 214 16.63 -5.94 9.26
C LEU A 214 16.58 -5.71 7.75
N THR A 215 15.73 -6.48 7.08
CA THR A 215 15.45 -6.35 5.65
C THR A 215 13.96 -6.12 5.46
N ASN A 216 13.61 -5.10 4.66
CA ASN A 216 12.23 -4.82 4.27
C ASN A 216 12.11 -4.72 2.75
N ASN A 217 11.51 -5.74 2.14
CA ASN A 217 11.15 -5.82 0.72
C ASN A 217 9.63 -5.99 0.55
N SER A 218 8.84 -5.64 1.56
CA SER A 218 7.39 -5.81 1.56
C SER A 218 6.64 -4.86 0.63
N GLY A 219 7.32 -3.83 0.11
CA GLY A 219 6.73 -2.80 -0.75
C GLY A 219 5.97 -1.71 0.01
N THR A 220 6.10 -1.66 1.34
CA THR A 220 5.60 -0.56 2.17
C THR A 220 6.55 -0.28 3.34
N ASP A 221 6.51 0.93 3.87
CA ASP A 221 7.25 1.32 5.06
C ASP A 221 6.41 1.10 6.33
N TYR A 222 7.09 0.82 7.43
CA TYR A 222 6.47 0.66 8.75
C TYR A 222 7.07 1.68 9.72
N ASN A 223 6.59 2.91 9.65
CA ASN A 223 7.12 4.01 10.42
C ASN A 223 6.79 3.87 11.90
N ASN A 224 7.82 4.02 12.77
CA ASN A 224 7.69 3.91 14.22
C ASN A 224 7.05 2.60 14.72
N ALA A 225 7.17 1.52 13.96
CA ALA A 225 6.57 0.24 14.31
C ALA A 225 7.23 -0.39 15.53
N LYS A 226 6.43 -0.95 16.43
CA LYS A 226 6.91 -1.83 17.50
C LYS A 226 7.34 -3.14 16.87
N THR A 227 8.65 -3.45 16.89
CA THR A 227 9.20 -4.61 16.21
C THR A 227 9.57 -5.70 17.21
N LEU A 228 9.11 -6.92 16.94
CA LEU A 228 9.49 -8.14 17.65
C LEU A 228 10.17 -9.10 16.66
N LEU A 229 11.35 -9.58 17.02
CA LEU A 229 12.11 -10.54 16.24
C LEU A 229 11.97 -11.93 16.87
N VAL A 230 11.58 -12.91 16.07
CA VAL A 230 11.37 -14.29 16.53
C VAL A 230 12.32 -15.23 15.81
N ALA A 231 13.24 -15.82 16.57
CA ALA A 231 14.10 -16.91 16.13
C ALA A 231 13.46 -18.25 16.52
N GLY A 232 13.49 -19.22 15.63
CA GLY A 232 13.05 -20.58 15.92
C GLY A 232 12.31 -21.23 14.77
N ARG A 233 12.33 -22.58 14.77
CA ARG A 233 11.49 -23.38 13.87
C ARG A 233 10.11 -23.55 14.52
N ARG A 234 9.04 -23.14 13.86
CA ARG A 234 7.72 -23.68 14.19
C ARG A 234 7.72 -25.15 13.79
N SER A 235 7.79 -26.05 14.76
CA SER A 235 7.33 -27.41 14.52
C SER A 235 5.82 -27.36 14.38
N PRO A 236 5.22 -27.80 13.26
CA PRO A 236 3.78 -28.04 13.22
C PRO A 236 3.51 -29.19 14.19
N THR A 237 3.01 -28.88 15.36
CA THR A 237 2.46 -29.89 16.25
C THR A 237 1.20 -30.41 15.60
N LEU A 238 1.34 -31.48 14.82
CA LEU A 238 0.20 -32.28 14.39
C LEU A 238 -0.41 -32.89 15.66
N SER A 239 -1.41 -32.27 16.22
CA SER A 239 -2.28 -32.92 17.19
C SER A 239 -2.94 -34.09 16.47
N ARG A 240 -2.33 -35.28 16.60
CA ARG A 240 -2.95 -36.54 16.28
C ARG A 240 -4.03 -36.80 17.34
N ASN A 241 -5.24 -36.31 17.09
CA ASN A 241 -6.39 -36.90 17.77
C ASN A 241 -6.48 -38.36 17.37
N ARG A 242 -6.02 -39.24 18.27
CA ARG A 242 -6.35 -40.66 18.23
C ARG A 242 -7.87 -40.77 18.41
N LEU A 243 -8.56 -40.97 17.32
CA LEU A 243 -9.89 -41.57 17.36
C LEU A 243 -9.69 -43.04 17.81
N GLY A 244 -9.90 -43.31 19.07
CA GLY A 244 -10.04 -44.64 19.59
C GLY A 244 -11.35 -45.26 19.11
N PHE A 245 -11.28 -46.14 18.13
CA PHE A 245 -12.35 -47.10 17.93
C PHE A 245 -12.16 -48.22 18.96
N SER A 246 -13.10 -48.31 19.89
CA SER A 246 -13.31 -49.51 20.73
C SER A 246 -14.24 -50.41 19.98
N MET A 247 -13.82 -51.69 19.78
CA MET A 247 -14.70 -52.78 19.40
C MET A 247 -15.44 -53.33 20.65
#